data_bf0322ae40d85f9d562b9872fead7ba8
#
_entry.id   bf0322ae40d85f9d562b9872fead7ba8
#
_cell.length_a   1.000
_cell.length_b   1.000
_cell.length_c   1.000
_cell.angle_alpha   90.00
_cell.angle_beta   90.00
_cell.angle_gamma   90.00
#
_symmetry.space_group_name_H-M   'P 1'
#
loop_
_entity.id
_entity.type
_entity.pdbx_description
1 polymer ?
#
loop_
_entity_poly.entity_id
_entity_poly.type
_entity_poly.pdbx_seq_one_letter_code
_entity_poly.pdbx_strand_id
1 'polypeptide(L)'
;MRFPQLVPPGVCTTPIRLVLTREELTEDGAPAQALEYDGFCNWQDGGKTELTPEQKYIRISGRAYFSGDICPELPEITGGYGVIFGEKRAIAAGVKARNPDGTVNFTEVRFT
;
A
#
# COMPACT_ATOMS: atom_id res chain seq x y z
N MET A 1 1.04 15.04 -18.75
CA MET A 1 0.55 15.99 -17.73
C MET A 1 0.60 15.33 -16.35
N ARG A 2 1.05 16.05 -15.36
CA ARG A 2 1.10 15.56 -13.98
C ARG A 2 0.32 16.49 -13.07
N PHE A 3 -0.43 15.90 -12.15
CA PHE A 3 -1.03 16.66 -11.06
C PHE A 3 0.05 17.12 -10.07
N PRO A 4 -0.20 18.15 -9.29
CA PRO A 4 0.64 18.45 -8.12
C PRO A 4 0.73 17.21 -7.22
N GLN A 5 1.80 17.11 -6.44
CA GLN A 5 1.92 16.03 -5.46
C GLN A 5 0.78 16.14 -4.44
N LEU A 6 -0.15 15.17 -4.47
CA LEU A 6 -1.29 15.13 -3.56
C LEU A 6 -0.89 14.65 -2.17
N VAL A 7 0.18 13.86 -2.08
CA VAL A 7 0.79 13.42 -0.82
C VAL A 7 2.28 13.82 -0.86
N PRO A 8 2.61 15.06 -0.49
CA PRO A 8 4.01 15.50 -0.50
C PRO A 8 4.84 14.76 0.56
N PRO A 9 6.15 14.57 0.35
CA PRO A 9 6.99 13.87 1.33
C PRO A 9 6.99 14.50 2.72
N GLY A 10 6.78 15.82 2.81
CA GLY A 10 6.75 16.54 4.08
C GLY A 10 5.62 16.16 5.03
N VAL A 11 4.53 15.56 4.54
CA VAL A 11 3.42 15.07 5.37
C VAL A 11 3.55 13.60 5.73
N CYS A 12 4.57 12.92 5.22
CA CYS A 12 4.84 11.51 5.50
C CYS A 12 5.84 11.41 6.66
N THR A 13 5.33 11.41 7.89
CA THR A 13 6.13 11.48 9.11
C THR A 13 6.05 10.24 9.99
N THR A 14 5.16 9.30 9.69
CA THR A 14 4.98 8.07 10.47
C THR A 14 5.86 6.95 9.92
N PRO A 15 6.79 6.39 10.74
CA PRO A 15 7.61 5.26 10.31
C PRO A 15 6.74 4.03 10.04
N ILE A 16 7.05 3.33 8.96
CA ILE A 16 6.32 2.12 8.58
C ILE A 16 7.26 1.13 7.90
N ARG A 17 7.04 -0.14 8.16
CA ARG A 17 7.66 -1.24 7.41
C ARG A 17 6.56 -2.05 6.74
N LEU A 18 6.71 -2.26 5.42
CA LEU A 18 5.79 -3.08 4.64
C LEU A 18 6.48 -4.33 4.13
N VAL A 19 5.77 -5.44 4.17
CA VAL A 19 6.14 -6.66 3.47
C VAL A 19 5.02 -6.97 2.50
N LEU A 20 5.30 -6.81 1.20
CA LEU A 20 4.32 -6.92 0.13
C LEU A 20 4.40 -8.29 -0.52
N THR A 21 3.26 -8.96 -0.64
CA THR A 21 3.17 -10.26 -1.28
C THR A 21 3.27 -10.12 -2.79
N ARG A 22 4.05 -10.99 -3.43
CA ARG A 22 4.11 -11.13 -4.89
C ARG A 22 3.27 -12.33 -5.30
N GLU A 23 2.47 -12.17 -6.33
CA GLU A 23 1.68 -13.27 -6.89
C GLU A 23 2.46 -14.10 -7.92
N GLU A 24 3.64 -13.63 -8.31
CA GLU A 24 4.51 -14.31 -9.26
C GLU A 24 5.08 -15.60 -8.65
N LEU A 25 5.22 -16.62 -9.48
CA LEU A 25 5.93 -17.84 -9.12
C LEU A 25 7.32 -17.82 -9.74
N THR A 26 8.29 -18.42 -9.05
CA THR A 26 9.61 -18.67 -9.59
C THR A 26 9.56 -19.78 -10.63
N GLU A 27 10.65 -20.00 -11.38
CA GLU A 27 10.74 -21.07 -12.38
C GLU A 27 10.48 -22.46 -11.78
N ASP A 28 10.78 -22.64 -10.50
CA ASP A 28 10.55 -23.88 -9.78
C ASP A 28 9.11 -24.02 -9.24
N GLY A 29 8.22 -23.06 -9.55
CA GLY A 29 6.84 -23.05 -9.04
C GLY A 29 6.69 -22.59 -7.60
N ALA A 30 7.77 -22.14 -6.96
CA ALA A 30 7.71 -21.58 -5.61
C ALA A 30 7.22 -20.11 -5.65
N PRO A 31 6.58 -19.60 -4.57
CA PRO A 31 6.24 -18.20 -4.50
C PRO A 31 7.49 -17.31 -4.60
N ALA A 32 7.39 -16.21 -5.36
CA ALA A 32 8.47 -15.24 -5.42
C ALA A 32 8.69 -14.60 -4.05
N GLN A 33 9.92 -14.13 -3.80
CA GLN A 33 10.26 -13.48 -2.54
C GLN A 33 9.43 -12.21 -2.36
N ALA A 34 8.94 -11.99 -1.14
CA ALA A 34 8.18 -10.78 -0.80
C ALA A 34 9.06 -9.53 -0.96
N LEU A 35 8.43 -8.40 -1.32
CA LEU A 35 9.08 -7.10 -1.35
C LEU A 35 8.98 -6.44 0.01
N GLU A 36 10.11 -5.90 0.50
CA GLU A 36 10.15 -5.16 1.75
C GLU A 36 10.36 -3.68 1.48
N TYR A 37 9.66 -2.84 2.23
CA TYR A 37 9.79 -1.40 2.17
C TYR A 37 9.86 -0.84 3.58
N ASP A 38 10.89 -0.04 3.84
CA ASP A 38 11.04 0.72 5.08
C ASP A 38 11.05 2.20 4.75
N GLY A 39 10.18 2.97 5.41
CA GLY A 39 10.11 4.39 5.14
C GLY A 39 9.08 5.08 6.02
N PHE A 40 8.55 6.17 5.51
CA PHE A 40 7.58 7.02 6.22
C PHE A 40 6.30 7.16 5.41
N CYS A 41 5.18 7.22 6.11
CA CYS A 41 3.87 7.42 5.51
C CYS A 41 3.09 8.50 6.25
N ASN A 42 2.00 8.95 5.63
CA ASN A 42 0.97 9.71 6.32
C ASN A 42 -0.08 8.69 6.79
N TRP A 43 -0.14 8.45 8.10
CA TRP A 43 -1.06 7.48 8.66
C TRP A 43 -2.37 8.13 9.06
N GLN A 44 -3.48 7.51 8.61
CA GLN A 44 -4.83 7.94 8.97
C GLN A 44 -5.56 6.77 9.63
N ASP A 45 -5.93 6.93 10.89
CA ASP A 45 -6.78 5.96 11.55
C ASP A 45 -8.18 6.01 10.95
N GLY A 46 -8.81 4.85 10.84
CA GLY A 46 -10.15 4.79 10.32
C GLY A 46 -10.86 3.50 10.71
N GLY A 47 -12.14 3.57 11.04
CA GLY A 47 -12.99 2.42 11.36
C GLY A 47 -14.08 2.22 10.32
N LYS A 48 -13.78 2.40 9.04
CA LYS A 48 -14.75 2.30 7.96
C LYS A 48 -14.86 0.87 7.44
N THR A 49 -16.11 0.43 7.23
CA THR A 49 -16.37 -0.84 6.56
C THR A 49 -16.44 -0.61 5.06
N GLU A 50 -15.72 -1.42 4.30
CA GLU A 50 -15.70 -1.36 2.83
C GLU A 50 -16.14 -2.70 2.24
N LEU A 51 -16.84 -2.63 1.09
CA LEU A 51 -17.22 -3.81 0.32
C LEU A 51 -16.09 -4.18 -0.63
N THR A 52 -15.60 -5.43 -0.53
CA THR A 52 -14.57 -5.92 -1.43
C THR A 52 -15.14 -6.37 -2.77
N PRO A 53 -14.30 -6.56 -3.83
CA PRO A 53 -14.76 -7.14 -5.09
C PRO A 53 -15.42 -8.51 -4.95
N GLU A 54 -15.08 -9.29 -3.91
CA GLU A 54 -15.71 -10.58 -3.61
C GLU A 54 -17.04 -10.41 -2.86
N GLN A 55 -17.56 -9.19 -2.74
CA GLN A 55 -18.81 -8.85 -2.06
C GLN A 55 -18.78 -9.17 -0.55
N LYS A 56 -17.62 -9.10 0.06
CA LYS A 56 -17.45 -9.22 1.50
C LYS A 56 -17.21 -7.85 2.13
N TYR A 57 -17.76 -7.66 3.32
CA TYR A 57 -17.48 -6.45 4.09
C TYR A 57 -16.21 -6.64 4.91
N ILE A 58 -15.25 -5.72 4.72
CA ILE A 58 -14.01 -5.68 5.49
C ILE A 58 -13.95 -4.39 6.26
N ARG A 59 -13.61 -4.48 7.54
CA ARG A 59 -13.37 -3.29 8.35
C ARG A 59 -11.95 -2.80 8.13
N ILE A 60 -11.82 -1.56 7.68
CA ILE A 60 -10.52 -0.91 7.49
C ILE A 60 -10.14 -0.22 8.81
N SER A 61 -9.02 -0.63 9.40
CA SER A 61 -8.53 -0.06 10.66
C SER A 61 -7.70 1.21 10.44
N GLY A 62 -7.14 1.39 9.25
CA GLY A 62 -6.37 2.57 8.92
C GLY A 62 -5.86 2.55 7.50
N ARG A 63 -5.33 3.70 7.06
CA ARG A 63 -4.75 3.89 5.74
C ARG A 63 -3.39 4.55 5.85
N ALA A 64 -2.44 4.08 5.06
CA ALA A 64 -1.14 4.69 4.91
C ALA A 64 -1.03 5.31 3.53
N TYR A 65 -0.68 6.59 3.46
CA TYR A 65 -0.43 7.31 2.22
C TYR A 65 1.06 7.53 2.05
N PHE A 66 1.57 7.21 0.88
CA PHE A 66 2.99 7.34 0.54
C PHE A 66 3.13 8.29 -0.64
N SER A 67 4.19 9.10 -0.61
CA SER A 67 4.52 9.95 -1.75
C SER A 67 5.08 9.10 -2.89
N GLY A 68 4.51 9.22 -4.07
CA GLY A 68 4.99 8.51 -5.26
C GLY A 68 4.70 7.00 -5.22
N ASP A 69 5.50 6.25 -5.98
CA ASP A 69 5.40 4.79 -6.09
C ASP A 69 6.44 4.12 -5.19
N ILE A 70 5.97 3.43 -4.15
CA ILE A 70 6.86 2.73 -3.22
C ILE A 70 7.30 1.35 -3.70
N CYS A 71 6.65 0.82 -4.72
CA CYS A 71 6.94 -0.51 -5.24
C CYS A 71 6.77 -0.55 -6.76
N PRO A 72 7.68 0.08 -7.53
CA PRO A 72 7.57 0.11 -9.00
C PRO A 72 7.54 -1.28 -9.64
N GLU A 73 8.10 -2.28 -8.96
CA GLU A 73 8.13 -3.66 -9.43
C GLU A 73 6.78 -4.35 -9.38
N LEU A 74 5.83 -3.84 -8.58
CA LEU A 74 4.48 -4.38 -8.48
C LEU A 74 3.49 -3.44 -9.16
N PRO A 75 2.75 -3.90 -10.17
CA PRO A 75 1.69 -3.08 -10.77
C PRO A 75 0.52 -2.87 -9.82
N GLU A 76 0.27 -3.83 -8.92
CA GLU A 76 -0.80 -3.78 -7.93
C GLU A 76 -0.32 -4.28 -6.59
N ILE A 77 -0.86 -3.72 -5.51
CA ILE A 77 -0.62 -4.20 -4.15
C ILE A 77 -1.83 -5.04 -3.75
N THR A 78 -1.63 -6.35 -3.60
CA THR A 78 -2.72 -7.29 -3.38
C THR A 78 -2.75 -7.87 -1.97
N GLY A 79 -1.63 -7.85 -1.26
CA GLY A 79 -1.58 -8.41 0.08
C GLY A 79 -0.24 -8.22 0.76
N GLY A 80 -0.14 -8.78 1.95
CA GLY A 80 1.03 -8.66 2.79
C GLY A 80 0.66 -8.09 4.16
N TYR A 81 1.62 -7.45 4.81
CA TYR A 81 1.39 -6.80 6.10
C TYR A 81 2.27 -5.56 6.26
N GLY A 82 1.89 -4.73 7.22
CA GLY A 82 2.69 -3.58 7.64
C GLY A 82 2.86 -3.57 9.14
N VAL A 83 3.98 -3.00 9.59
CA VAL A 83 4.24 -2.77 11.02
C VAL A 83 4.24 -1.27 11.26
N ILE A 84 3.30 -0.80 12.07
CA ILE A 84 3.08 0.61 12.38
C ILE A 84 2.86 0.74 13.87
N PHE A 85 3.57 1.67 14.51
CA PHE A 85 3.50 1.86 15.97
C PHE A 85 3.76 0.55 16.75
N GLY A 86 4.64 -0.31 16.22
CA GLY A 86 4.95 -1.60 16.84
C GLY A 86 3.90 -2.68 16.64
N GLU A 87 2.83 -2.41 15.89
CA GLU A 87 1.75 -3.37 15.62
C GLU A 87 1.81 -3.88 14.18
N LYS A 88 1.67 -5.19 14.03
CA LYS A 88 1.55 -5.83 12.72
C LYS A 88 0.09 -5.81 12.27
N ARG A 89 -0.15 -5.26 11.07
CA ARG A 89 -1.49 -5.16 10.49
C ARG A 89 -1.51 -5.77 9.09
N ALA A 90 -2.54 -6.54 8.80
CA ALA A 90 -2.70 -7.15 7.47
C ALA A 90 -3.14 -6.10 6.45
N ILE A 91 -2.62 -6.22 5.23
CA ILE A 91 -3.01 -5.35 4.11
C ILE A 91 -4.31 -5.88 3.51
N ALA A 92 -5.33 -5.04 3.46
CA ALA A 92 -6.60 -5.36 2.80
C ALA A 92 -6.51 -5.07 1.30
N ALA A 93 -5.94 -3.94 0.92
CA ALA A 93 -5.79 -3.53 -0.48
C ALA A 93 -4.79 -2.39 -0.59
N GLY A 94 -4.29 -2.17 -1.80
CA GLY A 94 -3.47 -1.01 -2.11
C GLY A 94 -3.90 -0.39 -3.43
N VAL A 95 -3.74 0.91 -3.54
CA VAL A 95 -4.09 1.68 -4.74
C VAL A 95 -2.94 2.59 -5.10
N LYS A 96 -2.57 2.59 -6.38
CA LYS A 96 -1.61 3.55 -6.93
C LYS A 96 -2.41 4.62 -7.70
N ALA A 97 -2.48 5.81 -7.13
CA ALA A 97 -3.16 6.95 -7.77
C ALA A 97 -2.25 7.52 -8.85
N ARG A 98 -2.74 7.51 -10.09
CA ARG A 98 -1.93 7.87 -11.24
C ARG A 98 -2.25 9.26 -11.77
N ASN A 99 -1.21 9.92 -12.27
CA ASN A 99 -1.34 11.12 -13.06
C ASN A 99 -1.88 10.79 -14.48
N PRO A 100 -2.38 11.79 -15.22
CA PRO A 100 -2.82 11.54 -16.61
C PRO A 100 -1.74 10.97 -17.53
N ASP A 101 -0.46 11.16 -17.22
CA ASP A 101 0.65 10.60 -18.01
C ASP A 101 1.01 9.15 -17.60
N GLY A 102 0.26 8.54 -16.65
CA GLY A 102 0.47 7.17 -16.20
C GLY A 102 1.45 7.02 -15.04
N THR A 103 2.16 8.06 -14.65
CA THR A 103 3.05 8.00 -13.48
C THR A 103 2.25 7.98 -12.19
N VAL A 104 2.82 7.40 -11.13
CA VAL A 104 2.14 7.31 -9.84
C VAL A 104 2.34 8.59 -9.04
N ASN A 105 1.24 9.25 -8.69
CA ASN A 105 1.26 10.46 -7.84
C ASN A 105 1.47 10.10 -6.37
N PHE A 106 0.70 9.13 -5.87
CA PHE A 106 0.84 8.62 -4.52
C PHE A 106 0.34 7.17 -4.44
N THR A 107 0.73 6.49 -3.36
CA THR A 107 0.30 5.12 -3.06
C THR A 107 -0.51 5.13 -1.78
N GLU A 108 -1.67 4.48 -1.78
CA GLU A 108 -2.52 4.28 -0.61
C GLU A 108 -2.55 2.80 -0.26
N VAL A 109 -2.29 2.46 1.00
CA VAL A 109 -2.40 1.08 1.49
C VAL A 109 -3.43 1.05 2.62
N ARG A 110 -4.42 0.18 2.50
CA ARG A 110 -5.50 0.00 3.47
C ARG A 110 -5.23 -1.24 4.31
N PHE A 111 -5.45 -1.12 5.62
CA PHE A 111 -5.17 -2.18 6.59
C PHE A 111 -6.45 -2.60 7.32
N THR A 112 -6.54 -3.88 7.62
CA THR A 112 -7.63 -4.46 8.43
C THR A 112 -7.32 -4.46 9.92
#